data_a89906cfaf8f766034cf2d10d2e504ec
#
_entry.id   a89906cfaf8f766034cf2d10d2e504ec
#
_cell.length_a   1.000
_cell.length_b   1.000
_cell.length_c   1.000
_cell.angle_alpha   90.00
_cell.angle_beta   90.00
_cell.angle_gamma   90.00
#
_symmetry.space_group_name_H-M   'P 1'
#
loop_
_entity.id
_entity.type
_entity.pdbx_description
1 polymer ?
#
loop_
_entity_poly.entity_id
_entity_poly.type
_entity_poly.pdbx_seq_one_letter_code
_entity_poly.pdbx_strand_id
1 'polypeptide(L)'
;MMNIGSTICAVATAQGGAISVIRISGPQAIQVTDRIFKPAKGMPFSERAPYSVSYGRIIDSEGSVVDEVVTTLYRAPKSYTGEDCTEIACHGSTYIANRILALLIEAGCSMAQPGEFTQRAFLNGKMDLSQAEAVADLIASTSAATHRLAMNQMRGGFSRELSALRDRLLHLTSLMELELDFSDHEELEFADRSELQQIATDIEQVLSLIHISEPTR
;
A
#
# COMPACT_ATOMS: atom_id res chain seq x y z
N MET A 1 -17.73 -8.42 -7.36
CA MET A 1 -17.46 -6.97 -7.46
C MET A 1 -16.97 -6.49 -6.11
N MET A 2 -15.77 -5.90 -6.06
CA MET A 2 -15.28 -5.28 -4.82
C MET A 2 -16.16 -4.09 -4.45
N ASN A 3 -16.59 -4.06 -3.20
CA ASN A 3 -17.34 -2.93 -2.67
C ASN A 3 -16.36 -1.93 -2.05
N ILE A 4 -15.86 -1.00 -2.84
CA ILE A 4 -14.86 0.02 -2.47
C ILE A 4 -15.30 0.89 -1.26
N GLY A 5 -16.57 0.82 -0.87
CA GLY A 5 -17.11 1.53 0.30
C GLY A 5 -17.27 0.66 1.56
N SER A 6 -16.88 -0.62 1.52
CA SER A 6 -17.03 -1.51 2.68
C SER A 6 -15.83 -1.39 3.64
N THR A 7 -16.10 -1.61 4.92
CA THR A 7 -15.04 -1.80 5.93
C THR A 7 -14.60 -3.25 5.92
N ILE A 8 -13.30 -3.48 5.79
CA ILE A 8 -12.69 -4.82 5.72
C ILE A 8 -11.84 -5.13 6.93
N CYS A 9 -11.70 -6.40 7.25
CA CYS A 9 -10.80 -6.88 8.29
C CYS A 9 -10.08 -8.17 7.89
N ALA A 10 -8.87 -8.35 8.38
CA ALA A 10 -8.12 -9.61 8.27
C ALA A 10 -7.01 -9.69 9.32
N VAL A 11 -6.53 -10.91 9.58
CA VAL A 11 -5.27 -11.12 10.30
C VAL A 11 -4.11 -10.69 9.40
N ALA A 12 -3.28 -9.77 9.89
CA ALA A 12 -2.15 -9.19 9.16
C ALA A 12 -0.81 -9.89 9.46
N THR A 13 -0.76 -10.76 10.46
CA THR A 13 0.43 -11.52 10.85
C THR A 13 0.34 -12.98 10.40
N ALA A 14 1.49 -13.64 10.25
CA ALA A 14 1.52 -15.09 10.05
C ALA A 14 0.93 -15.83 11.27
N GLN A 15 0.29 -16.97 11.05
CA GLN A 15 -0.24 -17.82 12.11
C GLN A 15 0.88 -18.49 12.92
N GLY A 16 0.61 -18.77 14.19
CA GLY A 16 1.53 -19.50 15.07
C GLY A 16 2.51 -18.64 15.87
N GLY A 17 2.45 -17.31 15.75
CA GLY A 17 3.21 -16.40 16.61
C GLY A 17 2.56 -16.20 17.97
N ALA A 18 3.29 -15.64 18.95
CA ALA A 18 2.76 -15.31 20.29
C ALA A 18 1.74 -14.16 20.24
N ILE A 19 1.81 -13.31 19.22
CA ILE A 19 0.94 -12.16 19.00
C ILE A 19 0.37 -12.24 17.58
N SER A 20 -0.93 -11.97 17.45
CA SER A 20 -1.61 -11.74 16.17
C SER A 20 -2.08 -10.30 16.07
N VAL A 21 -1.95 -9.70 14.90
CA VAL A 21 -2.47 -8.37 14.60
C VAL A 21 -3.61 -8.51 13.61
N ILE A 22 -4.78 -8.00 13.98
CA ILE A 22 -5.95 -7.90 13.11
C ILE A 22 -6.06 -6.46 12.65
N ARG A 23 -6.06 -6.25 11.33
CA ARG A 23 -6.21 -4.93 10.72
C ARG A 23 -7.62 -4.76 10.21
N ILE A 24 -8.18 -3.59 10.48
CA ILE A 24 -9.49 -3.14 10.00
C ILE A 24 -9.28 -1.86 9.20
N SER A 25 -9.87 -1.73 8.02
CA SER A 25 -9.74 -0.54 7.16
C SER A 25 -11.06 -0.23 6.47
N GLY A 26 -11.39 1.04 6.39
CA GLY A 26 -12.59 1.53 5.73
C GLY A 26 -13.35 2.59 6.53
N PRO A 27 -14.47 3.10 5.98
CA PRO A 27 -15.18 4.26 6.54
C PRO A 27 -15.76 4.02 7.95
N GLN A 28 -15.97 2.79 8.34
CA GLN A 28 -16.50 2.43 9.67
C GLN A 28 -15.47 1.72 10.57
N ALA A 29 -14.19 1.69 10.20
CA ALA A 29 -13.18 0.93 10.93
C ALA A 29 -13.11 1.29 12.41
N ILE A 30 -13.19 2.57 12.74
CA ILE A 30 -13.13 3.07 14.12
C ILE A 30 -14.39 2.67 14.88
N GLN A 31 -15.58 2.89 14.30
CA GLN A 31 -16.87 2.60 14.92
C GLN A 31 -17.08 1.10 15.17
N VAL A 32 -16.68 0.26 14.23
CA VAL A 32 -16.76 -1.20 14.37
C VAL A 32 -15.83 -1.67 15.49
N THR A 33 -14.61 -1.15 15.54
CA THR A 33 -13.67 -1.46 16.61
C THR A 33 -14.21 -1.02 17.98
N ASP A 34 -14.78 0.18 18.08
CA ASP A 34 -15.33 0.74 19.34
C ASP A 34 -16.50 -0.09 19.90
N ARG A 35 -17.26 -0.81 19.04
CA ARG A 35 -18.34 -1.71 19.47
C ARG A 35 -17.84 -2.91 20.27
N ILE A 36 -16.72 -3.49 19.88
CA ILE A 36 -16.17 -4.71 20.46
C ILE A 36 -15.04 -4.47 21.47
N PHE A 37 -14.40 -3.30 21.40
CA PHE A 37 -13.26 -2.94 22.25
C PHE A 37 -13.68 -2.04 23.41
N LYS A 38 -13.29 -2.41 24.61
CA LYS A 38 -13.49 -1.61 25.83
C LYS A 38 -12.14 -1.19 26.40
N PRO A 39 -11.78 0.12 26.32
CA PRO A 39 -10.55 0.65 26.91
C PRO A 39 -10.51 0.40 28.42
N ALA A 40 -9.36 0.06 28.96
CA ALA A 40 -9.17 -0.15 30.40
C ALA A 40 -9.33 1.15 31.21
N LYS A 41 -8.99 2.31 30.61
CA LYS A 41 -9.13 3.63 31.23
C LYS A 41 -9.36 4.70 30.17
N GLY A 42 -10.00 5.79 30.58
CA GLY A 42 -10.12 7.01 29.78
C GLY A 42 -11.35 7.05 28.90
N MET A 43 -11.25 7.89 27.86
CA MET A 43 -12.34 8.15 26.89
C MET A 43 -12.58 6.96 25.95
N PRO A 44 -13.73 6.91 25.28
CA PRO A 44 -14.00 5.96 24.20
C PRO A 44 -12.89 5.91 23.17
N PHE A 45 -12.70 4.76 22.54
CA PHE A 45 -11.64 4.58 21.55
C PHE A 45 -11.80 5.50 20.34
N SER A 46 -13.05 5.69 19.90
CA SER A 46 -13.41 6.58 18.79
C SER A 46 -13.08 8.06 18.99
N GLU A 47 -12.97 8.51 20.24
CA GLU A 47 -12.63 9.91 20.58
C GLU A 47 -11.13 10.18 20.70
N ARG A 48 -10.30 9.12 20.60
CA ARG A 48 -8.85 9.25 20.76
C ARG A 48 -8.18 9.91 19.57
N ALA A 49 -7.03 10.52 19.83
CA ALA A 49 -6.20 11.09 18.79
C ALA A 49 -5.65 10.01 17.82
N PRO A 50 -5.42 10.35 16.54
CA PRO A 50 -4.74 9.45 15.62
C PRO A 50 -3.34 9.09 16.15
N TYR A 51 -2.86 7.89 15.77
CA TYR A 51 -1.60 7.28 16.24
C TYR A 51 -1.55 7.02 17.76
N SER A 52 -2.71 6.96 18.41
CA SER A 52 -2.79 6.59 19.82
C SER A 52 -2.87 5.07 19.97
N VAL A 53 -2.27 4.59 21.05
CA VAL A 53 -2.30 3.19 21.47
C VAL A 53 -3.18 3.08 22.72
N SER A 54 -4.03 2.07 22.75
CA SER A 54 -5.00 1.84 23.81
C SER A 54 -4.95 0.39 24.29
N TYR A 55 -4.70 0.19 25.58
CA TYR A 55 -4.90 -1.11 26.22
C TYR A 55 -6.35 -1.26 26.65
N GLY A 56 -6.91 -2.46 26.46
CA GLY A 56 -8.27 -2.77 26.82
C GLY A 56 -8.65 -4.23 26.57
N ARG A 57 -9.93 -4.49 26.47
CA ARG A 57 -10.48 -5.83 26.32
C ARG A 57 -11.40 -5.90 25.10
N ILE A 58 -11.36 -7.03 24.39
CA ILE A 58 -12.41 -7.40 23.44
C ILE A 58 -13.51 -8.12 24.20
N ILE A 59 -14.74 -7.65 24.02
CA ILE A 59 -15.93 -8.17 24.68
C ILE A 59 -16.90 -8.68 23.61
N ASP A 60 -17.44 -9.85 23.81
CA ASP A 60 -18.47 -10.42 22.94
C ASP A 60 -19.88 -9.88 23.26
N SER A 61 -20.88 -10.34 22.49
CA SER A 61 -22.28 -9.95 22.64
C SER A 61 -22.90 -10.35 23.98
N GLU A 62 -22.30 -11.32 24.67
CA GLU A 62 -22.77 -11.82 25.98
C GLU A 62 -22.07 -11.07 27.14
N GLY A 63 -21.14 -10.15 26.83
CA GLY A 63 -20.37 -9.41 27.81
C GLY A 63 -19.14 -10.16 28.33
N SER A 64 -18.81 -11.32 27.74
CA SER A 64 -17.65 -12.11 28.13
C SER A 64 -16.37 -11.53 27.49
N VAL A 65 -15.27 -11.57 28.24
CA VAL A 65 -13.95 -11.12 27.76
C VAL A 65 -13.36 -12.20 26.86
N VAL A 66 -13.10 -11.83 25.59
CA VAL A 66 -12.44 -12.71 24.63
C VAL A 66 -10.91 -12.65 24.80
N ASP A 67 -10.36 -11.44 24.93
CA ASP A 67 -8.92 -11.24 25.15
C ASP A 67 -8.62 -9.85 25.69
N GLU A 68 -7.44 -9.69 26.28
CA GLU A 68 -6.85 -8.40 26.63
C GLU A 68 -5.89 -7.99 25.50
N VAL A 69 -6.14 -6.81 24.91
CA VAL A 69 -5.53 -6.40 23.64
C VAL A 69 -4.94 -5.01 23.71
N VAL A 70 -4.07 -4.73 22.75
CA VAL A 70 -3.57 -3.38 22.45
C VAL A 70 -4.11 -2.96 21.11
N THR A 71 -4.81 -1.83 21.04
CA THR A 71 -5.43 -1.33 19.81
C THR A 71 -4.83 0.00 19.41
N THR A 72 -4.48 0.14 18.14
CA THR A 72 -3.93 1.36 17.54
C THR A 72 -4.94 2.00 16.59
N LEU A 73 -5.03 3.32 16.60
CA LEU A 73 -5.94 4.13 15.80
C LEU A 73 -5.18 4.93 14.73
N TYR A 74 -5.60 4.82 13.48
CA TYR A 74 -5.13 5.63 12.36
C TYR A 74 -6.32 6.31 11.68
N ARG A 75 -6.22 7.60 11.40
CA ARG A 75 -7.25 8.35 10.66
C ARG A 75 -6.79 8.67 9.25
N ALA A 76 -7.72 8.64 8.33
CA ALA A 76 -7.50 9.08 6.95
C ALA A 76 -6.93 10.51 6.90
N PRO A 77 -6.06 10.83 5.94
CA PRO A 77 -5.41 9.93 4.97
C PRO A 77 -4.12 9.29 5.49
N LYS A 78 -3.80 9.44 6.78
CA LYS A 78 -2.53 9.05 7.39
C LYS A 78 -2.58 7.61 7.94
N SER A 79 -2.92 6.65 7.08
CA SER A 79 -2.88 5.21 7.34
C SER A 79 -2.22 4.48 6.18
N TYR A 80 -2.06 3.16 6.28
CA TYR A 80 -1.52 2.34 5.20
C TYR A 80 -2.38 2.40 3.94
N THR A 81 -3.70 2.25 4.10
CA THR A 81 -4.66 2.25 2.99
C THR A 81 -5.11 3.64 2.56
N GLY A 82 -4.81 4.69 3.34
CA GLY A 82 -5.37 6.04 3.15
C GLY A 82 -6.78 6.21 3.73
N GLU A 83 -7.39 5.14 4.26
CA GLU A 83 -8.71 5.15 4.93
C GLU A 83 -8.53 5.26 6.45
N ASP A 84 -9.64 5.41 7.20
CA ASP A 84 -9.62 5.15 8.64
C ASP A 84 -9.23 3.69 8.87
N CYS A 85 -8.31 3.46 9.80
CA CYS A 85 -7.78 2.13 10.04
C CYS A 85 -7.55 1.90 11.53
N THR A 86 -7.76 0.67 11.97
CA THR A 86 -7.43 0.24 13.34
C THR A 86 -6.66 -1.07 13.29
N GLU A 87 -5.79 -1.26 14.26
CA GLU A 87 -5.06 -2.52 14.42
C GLU A 87 -5.25 -3.03 15.84
N ILE A 88 -5.68 -4.29 15.97
CA ILE A 88 -5.90 -4.97 17.25
C ILE A 88 -4.79 -6.01 17.40
N ALA A 89 -3.86 -5.78 18.31
CA ALA A 89 -2.85 -6.76 18.70
C ALA A 89 -3.39 -7.60 19.85
N CYS A 90 -3.65 -8.88 19.59
CA CYS A 90 -4.18 -9.88 20.49
C CYS A 90 -3.19 -11.04 20.70
N HIS A 91 -3.46 -11.94 21.65
CA HIS A 91 -2.69 -13.16 21.76
C HIS A 91 -2.79 -14.03 20.50
N GLY A 92 -1.70 -14.69 20.10
CA GLY A 92 -1.55 -15.44 18.84
C GLY A 92 -2.30 -16.77 18.77
N SER A 93 -3.39 -16.91 19.52
CA SER A 93 -4.28 -18.06 19.44
C SER A 93 -5.17 -17.97 18.21
N THR A 94 -5.21 -19.05 17.44
CA THR A 94 -6.15 -19.17 16.29
C THR A 94 -7.60 -19.01 16.73
N TYR A 95 -7.96 -19.49 17.91
CA TYR A 95 -9.29 -19.33 18.47
C TYR A 95 -9.62 -17.85 18.73
N ILE A 96 -8.71 -17.11 19.40
CA ILE A 96 -8.89 -15.69 19.72
C ILE A 96 -9.00 -14.88 18.43
N ALA A 97 -8.09 -15.07 17.49
CA ALA A 97 -8.09 -14.35 16.22
C ALA A 97 -9.41 -14.57 15.44
N ASN A 98 -9.86 -15.82 15.32
CA ASN A 98 -11.11 -16.15 14.64
C ASN A 98 -12.34 -15.59 15.38
N ARG A 99 -12.34 -15.59 16.71
CA ARG A 99 -13.44 -15.02 17.50
C ARG A 99 -13.52 -13.51 17.32
N ILE A 100 -12.40 -12.80 17.33
CA ILE A 100 -12.35 -11.36 17.08
C ILE A 100 -12.81 -11.04 15.63
N LEU A 101 -12.37 -11.81 14.63
CA LEU A 101 -12.85 -11.67 13.25
C LEU A 101 -14.37 -11.86 13.14
N ALA A 102 -14.93 -12.88 13.81
CA ALA A 102 -16.37 -13.11 13.82
C ALA A 102 -17.12 -11.90 14.39
N LEU A 103 -16.66 -11.36 15.54
CA LEU A 103 -17.26 -10.17 16.14
C LEU A 103 -17.18 -8.93 15.23
N LEU A 104 -16.06 -8.76 14.50
CA LEU A 104 -15.90 -7.66 13.54
C LEU A 104 -16.87 -7.82 12.36
N ILE A 105 -17.08 -9.04 11.86
CA ILE A 105 -18.03 -9.35 10.79
C ILE A 105 -19.47 -9.10 11.27
N GLU A 106 -19.83 -9.57 12.46
CA GLU A 106 -21.12 -9.29 13.10
C GLU A 106 -21.35 -7.77 13.28
N ALA A 107 -20.29 -7.03 13.55
CA ALA A 107 -20.33 -5.57 13.67
C ALA A 107 -20.39 -4.82 12.32
N GLY A 108 -20.30 -5.52 11.18
CA GLY A 108 -20.45 -4.96 9.84
C GLY A 108 -19.21 -4.91 8.96
N CYS A 109 -18.11 -5.57 9.37
CA CYS A 109 -16.94 -5.75 8.50
C CYS A 109 -17.17 -6.89 7.49
N SER A 110 -16.44 -6.83 6.40
CA SER A 110 -16.24 -7.94 5.47
C SER A 110 -14.81 -8.48 5.59
N MET A 111 -14.62 -9.78 5.33
CA MET A 111 -13.26 -10.32 5.23
C MET A 111 -12.53 -9.71 4.04
N ALA A 112 -11.31 -9.24 4.28
CA ALA A 112 -10.45 -8.74 3.21
C ALA A 112 -10.00 -9.88 2.29
N GLN A 113 -9.95 -9.61 0.98
CA GLN A 113 -9.34 -10.50 0.01
C GLN A 113 -7.81 -10.42 0.09
N PRO A 114 -7.09 -11.45 -0.34
CA PRO A 114 -5.63 -11.37 -0.44
C PRO A 114 -5.17 -10.13 -1.22
N GLY A 115 -4.27 -9.33 -0.64
CA GLY A 115 -3.76 -8.10 -1.23
C GLY A 115 -4.70 -6.88 -1.18
N GLU A 116 -5.93 -6.99 -0.65
CA GLU A 116 -6.93 -5.91 -0.70
C GLU A 116 -6.49 -4.64 0.02
N PHE A 117 -5.77 -4.72 1.14
CA PHE A 117 -5.24 -3.53 1.82
C PHE A 117 -4.25 -2.76 0.92
N THR A 118 -3.35 -3.45 0.24
CA THR A 118 -2.40 -2.84 -0.69
C THR A 118 -3.10 -2.27 -1.92
N GLN A 119 -4.10 -2.96 -2.43
CA GLN A 119 -4.92 -2.48 -3.53
C GLN A 119 -5.67 -1.19 -3.15
N ARG A 120 -6.25 -1.09 -1.95
CA ARG A 120 -6.88 0.14 -1.45
C ARG A 120 -5.87 1.27 -1.29
N ALA A 121 -4.66 0.96 -0.81
CA ALA A 121 -3.58 1.94 -0.74
C ALA A 121 -3.22 2.50 -2.12
N PHE A 122 -3.15 1.66 -3.16
CA PHE A 122 -2.95 2.09 -4.54
C PHE A 122 -4.12 2.95 -5.05
N LEU A 123 -5.37 2.52 -4.88
CA LEU A 123 -6.56 3.26 -5.32
C LEU A 123 -6.70 4.62 -4.63
N ASN A 124 -6.26 4.73 -3.38
CA ASN A 124 -6.25 5.97 -2.61
C ASN A 124 -4.99 6.84 -2.83
N GLY A 125 -4.15 6.49 -3.81
CA GLY A 125 -2.97 7.26 -4.18
C GLY A 125 -1.85 7.27 -3.14
N LYS A 126 -1.82 6.28 -2.22
CA LYS A 126 -0.74 6.13 -1.22
C LYS A 126 0.54 5.56 -1.82
N MET A 127 0.41 4.83 -2.90
CA MET A 127 1.50 4.21 -3.66
C MET A 127 1.08 4.04 -5.11
N ASP A 128 2.04 3.95 -6.01
CA ASP A 128 1.82 3.57 -7.40
C ASP A 128 1.77 2.05 -7.58
N LEU A 129 1.48 1.58 -8.81
CA LEU A 129 1.34 0.15 -9.09
C LEU A 129 2.65 -0.60 -8.85
N SER A 130 3.78 -0.03 -9.27
CA SER A 130 5.10 -0.63 -9.07
C SER A 130 5.44 -0.79 -7.58
N GLN A 131 5.10 0.21 -6.76
CA GLN A 131 5.26 0.15 -5.31
C GLN A 131 4.33 -0.91 -4.69
N ALA A 132 3.10 -1.03 -5.18
CA ALA A 132 2.14 -2.04 -4.70
C ALA A 132 2.63 -3.47 -4.99
N GLU A 133 3.20 -3.71 -6.17
CA GLU A 133 3.83 -4.99 -6.52
C GLU A 133 5.05 -5.29 -5.64
N ALA A 134 5.89 -4.28 -5.38
CA ALA A 134 7.07 -4.42 -4.53
C ALA A 134 6.76 -4.80 -3.07
N VAL A 135 5.55 -4.55 -2.57
CA VAL A 135 5.14 -5.02 -1.23
C VAL A 135 5.15 -6.54 -1.16
N ALA A 136 4.64 -7.23 -2.18
CA ALA A 136 4.64 -8.69 -2.22
C ALA A 136 6.07 -9.24 -2.32
N ASP A 137 6.92 -8.64 -3.16
CA ASP A 137 8.33 -9.03 -3.32
C ASP A 137 9.13 -8.81 -2.04
N LEU A 138 8.85 -7.71 -1.33
CA LEU A 138 9.48 -7.42 -0.05
C LEU A 138 9.15 -8.49 1.00
N ILE A 139 7.89 -8.90 1.08
CA ILE A 139 7.43 -9.96 2.00
C ILE A 139 8.05 -11.32 1.63
N ALA A 140 8.16 -11.62 0.34
CA ALA A 140 8.74 -12.87 -0.17
C ALA A 140 10.28 -12.89 -0.16
N SER A 141 10.95 -11.77 0.12
CA SER A 141 12.40 -11.66 0.04
C SER A 141 13.12 -12.55 1.05
N THR A 142 14.03 -13.39 0.58
CA THR A 142 14.82 -14.34 1.40
C THR A 142 16.32 -14.02 1.44
N SER A 143 16.76 -12.99 0.69
CA SER A 143 18.15 -12.57 0.62
C SER A 143 18.31 -11.05 0.75
N ALA A 144 19.50 -10.61 1.16
CA ALA A 144 19.81 -9.19 1.23
C ALA A 144 19.77 -8.49 -0.16
N ALA A 145 20.00 -9.24 -1.23
CA ALA A 145 19.94 -8.70 -2.59
C ALA A 145 18.49 -8.47 -3.03
N THR A 146 17.61 -9.49 -2.88
CA THR A 146 16.17 -9.35 -3.21
C THR A 146 15.49 -8.31 -2.34
N HIS A 147 15.83 -8.25 -1.04
CA HIS A 147 15.32 -7.21 -0.15
C HIS A 147 15.71 -5.80 -0.61
N ARG A 148 16.98 -5.56 -1.01
CA ARG A 148 17.40 -4.23 -1.49
C ARG A 148 16.67 -3.82 -2.76
N LEU A 149 16.45 -4.76 -3.68
CA LEU A 149 15.72 -4.51 -4.93
C LEU A 149 14.28 -4.12 -4.64
N ALA A 150 13.55 -4.93 -3.87
CA ALA A 150 12.17 -4.66 -3.48
C ALA A 150 12.03 -3.33 -2.69
N MET A 151 12.96 -3.03 -1.78
CA MET A 151 12.97 -1.75 -1.06
C MET A 151 13.21 -0.55 -1.96
N ASN A 152 14.09 -0.66 -2.97
CA ASN A 152 14.29 0.42 -3.94
C ASN A 152 13.02 0.67 -4.77
N GLN A 153 12.39 -0.39 -5.23
CA GLN A 153 11.13 -0.33 -5.96
C GLN A 153 10.00 0.26 -5.10
N MET A 154 9.84 -0.21 -3.86
CA MET A 154 8.86 0.32 -2.90
C MET A 154 9.06 1.81 -2.58
N ARG A 155 10.29 2.31 -2.64
CA ARG A 155 10.61 3.75 -2.50
C ARG A 155 10.40 4.55 -3.79
N GLY A 156 9.81 3.98 -4.81
CA GLY A 156 9.53 4.62 -6.10
C GLY A 156 10.77 4.80 -6.97
N GLY A 157 11.81 3.98 -6.80
CA GLY A 157 13.03 4.03 -7.63
C GLY A 157 12.69 3.84 -9.10
N PHE A 158 11.99 2.78 -9.41
CA PHE A 158 11.56 2.44 -10.77
C PHE A 158 10.63 3.50 -11.38
N SER A 159 9.65 3.98 -10.62
CA SER A 159 8.71 5.01 -11.09
C SER A 159 9.41 6.33 -11.44
N ARG A 160 10.46 6.71 -10.68
CA ARG A 160 11.27 7.89 -11.01
C ARG A 160 12.07 7.71 -12.30
N GLU A 161 12.65 6.54 -12.51
CA GLU A 161 13.38 6.21 -13.74
C GLU A 161 12.46 6.25 -14.96
N LEU A 162 11.27 5.62 -14.85
CA LEU A 162 10.26 5.68 -15.92
C LEU A 162 9.75 7.10 -16.19
N SER A 163 9.55 7.92 -15.16
CA SER A 163 9.13 9.31 -15.32
C SER A 163 10.21 10.12 -16.04
N ALA A 164 11.48 9.97 -15.67
CA ALA A 164 12.60 10.62 -16.34
C ALA A 164 12.72 10.18 -17.80
N LEU A 165 12.49 8.90 -18.09
CA LEU A 165 12.48 8.36 -19.45
C LEU A 165 11.33 8.94 -20.29
N ARG A 166 10.11 9.00 -19.71
CA ARG A 166 8.95 9.61 -20.35
C ARG A 166 9.21 11.08 -20.69
N ASP A 167 9.79 11.84 -19.76
CA ASP A 167 10.05 13.27 -19.97
C ASP A 167 11.09 13.48 -21.08
N ARG A 168 12.11 12.62 -21.18
CA ARG A 168 13.07 12.61 -22.30
C ARG A 168 12.40 12.28 -23.63
N LEU A 169 11.51 11.28 -23.66
CA LEU A 169 10.73 10.93 -24.87
C LEU A 169 9.84 12.10 -25.33
N LEU A 170 9.15 12.76 -24.40
CA LEU A 170 8.32 13.91 -24.71
C LEU A 170 9.18 15.07 -25.25
N HIS A 171 10.35 15.31 -24.68
CA HIS A 171 11.29 16.32 -25.20
C HIS A 171 11.75 15.99 -26.62
N LEU A 172 12.14 14.74 -26.87
CA LEU A 172 12.50 14.25 -28.21
C LEU A 172 11.37 14.48 -29.21
N THR A 173 10.13 14.07 -28.86
CA THR A 173 8.96 14.24 -29.72
C THR A 173 8.72 15.72 -30.03
N SER A 174 8.83 16.60 -29.03
CA SER A 174 8.64 18.04 -29.23
C SER A 174 9.69 18.65 -30.14
N LEU A 175 10.96 18.22 -30.05
CA LEU A 175 12.02 18.67 -30.95
C LEU A 175 11.77 18.19 -32.39
N MET A 176 11.33 16.95 -32.59
CA MET A 176 10.98 16.40 -33.90
C MET A 176 9.77 17.12 -34.53
N GLU A 177 8.73 17.42 -33.74
CA GLU A 177 7.57 18.19 -34.20
C GLU A 177 7.98 19.61 -34.61
N LEU A 178 8.85 20.25 -33.83
CA LEU A 178 9.36 21.58 -34.14
C LEU A 178 10.16 21.57 -35.45
N GLU A 179 11.03 20.58 -35.67
CA GLU A 179 11.84 20.45 -36.92
C GLU A 179 10.93 20.19 -38.13
N LEU A 180 9.83 19.42 -37.97
CA LEU A 180 8.85 19.19 -39.02
C LEU A 180 8.06 20.46 -39.38
N ASP A 181 7.61 21.22 -38.38
CA ASP A 181 6.83 22.44 -38.60
C ASP A 181 7.67 23.58 -39.26
N PHE A 182 8.95 23.59 -39.02
CA PHE A 182 9.89 24.60 -39.59
C PHE A 182 10.78 24.04 -40.69
N SER A 183 10.48 22.88 -41.23
CA SER A 183 11.28 22.21 -42.29
C SER A 183 11.43 23.02 -43.58
N ASP A 184 10.60 24.05 -43.82
CA ASP A 184 10.67 24.96 -44.94
C ASP A 184 11.76 26.08 -44.78
N HIS A 185 12.36 26.15 -43.59
CA HIS A 185 13.43 27.12 -43.28
C HIS A 185 14.78 26.40 -43.18
N GLU A 186 15.52 26.37 -44.29
CA GLU A 186 16.80 25.64 -44.45
C GLU A 186 17.96 26.08 -43.46
N GLU A 187 17.75 27.10 -42.65
CA GLU A 187 18.78 27.65 -41.76
C GLU A 187 18.61 27.32 -40.26
N LEU A 188 17.55 26.58 -39.88
CA LEU A 188 17.23 26.31 -38.46
C LEU A 188 17.25 24.81 -38.15
N GLU A 189 18.39 24.29 -37.69
CA GLU A 189 18.44 22.98 -37.03
C GLU A 189 17.98 23.15 -35.55
N PHE A 190 16.73 22.72 -35.24
CA PHE A 190 16.16 22.78 -33.88
C PHE A 190 16.54 21.58 -33.01
N ALA A 191 16.96 20.47 -33.62
CA ALA A 191 17.40 19.29 -32.93
C ALA A 191 18.81 18.88 -33.39
N ASP A 192 19.76 18.91 -32.47
CA ASP A 192 21.06 18.30 -32.70
C ASP A 192 20.88 16.78 -32.84
N ARG A 193 21.23 16.25 -34.00
CA ARG A 193 21.16 14.80 -34.27
C ARG A 193 21.95 13.97 -33.25
N SER A 194 22.98 14.55 -32.64
CA SER A 194 23.77 13.92 -31.60
C SER A 194 22.97 13.80 -30.29
N GLU A 195 22.15 14.80 -29.96
CA GLU A 195 21.26 14.78 -28.79
C GLU A 195 20.16 13.74 -28.97
N LEU A 196 19.54 13.67 -30.16
CA LEU A 196 18.53 12.67 -30.48
C LEU A 196 19.08 11.23 -30.36
N GLN A 197 20.29 11.00 -30.88
CA GLN A 197 20.96 9.69 -30.77
C GLN A 197 21.31 9.34 -29.31
N GLN A 198 21.76 10.31 -28.52
CA GLN A 198 22.09 10.09 -27.12
C GLN A 198 20.81 9.72 -26.32
N ILE A 199 19.72 10.46 -26.51
CA ILE A 199 18.44 10.17 -25.86
C ILE A 199 17.95 8.77 -26.25
N ALA A 200 18.01 8.39 -27.54
CA ALA A 200 17.61 7.07 -28.00
C ALA A 200 18.46 5.96 -27.37
N THR A 201 19.78 6.16 -27.28
CA THR A 201 20.71 5.22 -26.63
C THR A 201 20.43 5.07 -25.13
N ASP A 202 20.18 6.17 -24.43
CA ASP A 202 19.84 6.18 -23.01
C ASP A 202 18.52 5.42 -22.75
N ILE A 203 17.53 5.59 -23.64
CA ILE A 203 16.25 4.87 -23.61
C ILE A 203 16.47 3.37 -23.76
N GLU A 204 17.27 2.96 -24.76
CA GLU A 204 17.59 1.55 -25.02
C GLU A 204 18.30 0.91 -23.83
N GLN A 205 19.22 1.61 -23.17
CA GLN A 205 19.90 1.13 -21.97
C GLN A 205 18.94 0.89 -20.81
N VAL A 206 18.02 1.83 -20.54
CA VAL A 206 17.03 1.69 -19.46
C VAL A 206 16.08 0.54 -19.75
N LEU A 207 15.58 0.40 -20.98
CA LEU A 207 14.72 -0.71 -21.39
C LEU A 207 15.43 -2.06 -21.31
N SER A 208 16.73 -2.12 -21.65
CA SER A 208 17.53 -3.33 -21.51
C SER A 208 17.67 -3.78 -20.06
N LEU A 209 17.86 -2.85 -19.12
CA LEU A 209 17.92 -3.16 -17.69
C LEU A 209 16.61 -3.71 -17.14
N ILE A 210 15.46 -3.21 -17.62
CA ILE A 210 14.14 -3.72 -17.26
C ILE A 210 13.96 -5.16 -17.76
N HIS A 211 14.38 -5.44 -18.99
CA HIS A 211 14.24 -6.78 -19.59
C HIS A 211 15.14 -7.85 -18.93
N ILE A 212 16.30 -7.44 -18.41
CA ILE A 212 17.21 -8.35 -17.67
C ILE A 212 16.69 -8.66 -16.26
N SER A 213 15.88 -7.78 -15.68
CA SER A 213 15.33 -7.96 -14.33
C SER A 213 14.05 -8.80 -14.27
N GLU A 214 13.41 -9.11 -15.41
CA GLU A 214 12.30 -10.06 -15.48
C GLU A 214 12.86 -11.50 -15.60
N PRO A 215 12.81 -12.34 -14.52
CA PRO A 215 13.09 -13.74 -14.67
C PRO A 215 12.00 -14.34 -15.60
N THR A 216 12.42 -14.86 -16.73
CA THR A 216 11.57 -15.69 -17.59
C THR A 216 10.86 -16.73 -16.73
N ARG A 217 9.55 -16.57 -16.58
CA ARG A 217 8.64 -17.57 -16.02
C ARG A 217 8.48 -18.73 -16.96
#